data_b97dd8ad2c58936834e0a6dda4556628
#
_entry.id   b97dd8ad2c58936834e0a6dda4556628
#
_cell.length_a   1.000
_cell.length_b   1.000
_cell.length_c   1.000
_cell.angle_alpha   90.00
_cell.angle_beta   90.00
_cell.angle_gamma   90.00
#
_symmetry.space_group_name_H-M   'P 1'
#
loop_
_entity.id
_entity.type
_entity.pdbx_description
1 polymer ?
#
loop_
_entity_poly.entity_id
_entity_poly.type
_entity_poly.pdbx_seq_one_letter_code
_entity_poly.pdbx_strand_id
1 'polypeptide(L)'
;MELLYENSLYKLKIKNENVTIILADDILRNSLVNKMFLSGINVIALSNKLYTNNLRDELKRLDLNDEVVKTLNCDRIIDTDFKSLSMQDLAYVHIIIGLSKLPKVILLYDILTYLKKDDKDKVIEFLKQRNITIINFTSCEEEFLYCENMIIIDGNKVIMEGLTKEVLKNEKVIRRLGFNLPFVVDLSTQLKLYGVLDKYYYDTEELVVVLCKKVD
;
A
#
# COMPACT_ATOMS: atom_id res chain seq x y z
N MET A 1 7.58 -14.60 12.60
CA MET A 1 8.86 -13.84 12.74
C MET A 1 8.53 -12.38 12.51
N GLU A 2 9.08 -11.45 13.25
CA GLU A 2 8.87 -10.01 13.05
C GLU A 2 10.08 -9.44 12.32
N LEU A 3 9.87 -8.65 11.29
CA LEU A 3 10.94 -7.85 10.70
C LEU A 3 11.17 -6.63 11.58
N LEU A 4 12.34 -6.56 12.19
CA LEU A 4 12.74 -5.41 12.99
C LEU A 4 13.52 -4.45 12.11
N TYR A 5 13.00 -3.23 11.96
CA TYR A 5 13.74 -2.11 11.43
C TYR A 5 14.11 -1.18 12.57
N GLU A 6 15.38 -1.14 12.90
CA GLU A 6 15.92 -0.28 13.96
C GLU A 6 16.79 0.83 13.37
N ASN A 7 16.60 2.04 13.85
CA ASN A 7 17.58 3.10 13.72
C ASN A 7 17.84 3.74 15.10
N SER A 8 18.70 4.72 15.17
CA SER A 8 19.03 5.43 16.43
C SER A 8 17.85 6.16 17.08
N LEU A 9 16.73 6.33 16.38
CA LEU A 9 15.60 7.16 16.80
C LEU A 9 14.35 6.35 17.12
N TYR A 10 14.09 5.26 16.40
CA TYR A 10 12.90 4.41 16.61
C TYR A 10 13.11 2.98 16.12
N LYS A 11 12.28 2.10 16.63
CA LYS A 11 12.23 0.68 16.28
C LYS A 11 10.88 0.36 15.67
N LEU A 12 10.88 -0.06 14.42
CA LEU A 12 9.67 -0.49 13.72
C LEU A 12 9.56 -2.01 13.76
N LYS A 13 8.43 -2.51 14.22
CA LYS A 13 8.10 -3.93 14.21
C LYS A 13 7.12 -4.21 13.09
N ILE A 14 7.58 -4.84 12.03
CA ILE A 14 6.76 -5.19 10.89
C ILE A 14 6.51 -6.69 10.94
N LYS A 15 5.24 -7.08 10.98
CA LYS A 15 4.83 -8.48 11.00
C LYS A 15 5.05 -9.10 9.63
N ASN A 16 5.69 -10.26 9.59
CA ASN A 16 5.84 -11.02 8.36
C ASN A 16 4.48 -11.43 7.78
N GLU A 17 4.45 -11.53 6.45
CA GLU A 17 3.28 -12.00 5.68
C GLU A 17 2.03 -11.11 5.86
N ASN A 18 2.20 -9.90 6.40
CA ASN A 18 1.13 -8.91 6.53
C ASN A 18 1.42 -7.67 5.68
N VAL A 19 0.35 -6.93 5.40
CA VAL A 19 0.44 -5.60 4.83
C VAL A 19 0.46 -4.58 5.97
N THR A 20 1.56 -3.84 6.08
CA THR A 20 1.72 -2.78 7.06
C THR A 20 1.84 -1.44 6.36
N ILE A 21 0.95 -0.50 6.71
CA ILE A 21 1.09 0.89 6.26
C ILE A 21 1.87 1.69 7.29
N ILE A 22 2.74 2.57 6.80
CA ILE A 22 3.48 3.53 7.63
C ILE A 22 3.09 4.93 7.22
N LEU A 23 2.50 5.68 8.14
CA LEU A 23 2.19 7.10 7.96
C LEU A 23 3.27 7.94 8.62
N ALA A 24 3.85 8.85 7.84
CA ALA A 24 4.86 9.80 8.26
C ALA A 24 4.80 11.03 7.36
N ASP A 25 5.30 12.18 7.81
CA ASP A 25 5.47 13.33 6.93
C ASP A 25 6.40 13.02 5.74
N ASP A 26 6.35 13.81 4.68
CA ASP A 26 7.06 13.55 3.44
C ASP A 26 8.58 13.45 3.60
N ILE A 27 9.18 14.23 4.50
CA ILE A 27 10.62 14.23 4.72
C ILE A 27 11.03 12.91 5.38
N LEU A 28 10.30 12.51 6.42
CA LEU A 28 10.55 11.28 7.14
C LEU A 28 10.25 10.06 6.27
N ARG A 29 9.14 10.09 5.51
CA ARG A 29 8.76 9.06 4.56
C ARG A 29 9.88 8.78 3.56
N ASN A 30 10.40 9.81 2.88
CA ASN A 30 11.50 9.69 1.94
C ASN A 30 12.78 9.17 2.60
N SER A 31 13.09 9.63 3.82
CA SER A 31 14.23 9.14 4.58
C SER A 31 14.12 7.66 4.92
N LEU A 32 12.93 7.21 5.34
CA LEU A 32 12.65 5.80 5.64
C LEU A 32 12.77 4.91 4.40
N VAL A 33 12.16 5.31 3.30
CA VAL A 33 12.24 4.58 2.02
C VAL A 33 13.68 4.40 1.58
N ASN A 34 14.48 5.47 1.61
CA ASN A 34 15.90 5.41 1.25
C ASN A 34 16.69 4.47 2.17
N LYS A 35 16.47 4.52 3.48
CA LYS A 35 17.15 3.63 4.43
C LYS A 35 16.75 2.16 4.22
N MET A 36 15.46 1.89 4.00
CA MET A 36 14.98 0.54 3.72
C MET A 36 15.54 0.01 2.40
N PHE A 37 15.63 0.85 1.36
CA PHE A 37 16.29 0.51 0.10
C PHE A 37 17.76 0.15 0.30
N LEU A 38 18.50 0.97 1.05
CA LEU A 38 19.92 0.70 1.37
C LEU A 38 20.12 -0.56 2.21
N SER A 39 19.09 -0.96 2.96
CA SER A 39 19.08 -2.23 3.72
C SER A 39 18.70 -3.45 2.86
N GLY A 40 18.53 -3.28 1.54
CA GLY A 40 18.25 -4.35 0.60
C GLY A 40 16.75 -4.69 0.44
N ILE A 41 15.84 -3.89 0.99
CA ILE A 41 14.41 -4.05 0.74
C ILE A 41 14.10 -3.61 -0.68
N ASN A 42 13.35 -4.44 -1.40
CA ASN A 42 12.93 -4.14 -2.77
C ASN A 42 11.85 -3.05 -2.77
N VAL A 43 12.19 -1.87 -3.29
CA VAL A 43 11.28 -0.72 -3.39
C VAL A 43 10.64 -0.69 -4.77
N ILE A 44 9.31 -0.65 -4.82
CA ILE A 44 8.50 -0.54 -6.04
C ILE A 44 7.86 0.86 -6.07
N ALA A 45 8.30 1.67 -7.03
CA ALA A 45 7.84 3.04 -7.22
C ALA A 45 7.89 3.42 -8.71
N LEU A 46 7.05 4.35 -9.14
CA LEU A 46 7.11 4.87 -10.52
C LEU A 46 8.43 5.58 -10.87
N SER A 47 9.13 6.08 -9.86
CA SER A 47 10.44 6.73 -10.02
C SER A 47 11.58 5.75 -10.29
N ASN A 48 11.36 4.44 -10.20
CA ASN A 48 12.37 3.44 -10.49
C ASN A 48 12.74 3.52 -11.98
N LYS A 49 14.06 3.57 -12.25
CA LYS A 49 14.54 3.74 -13.61
C LYS A 49 14.34 2.47 -14.44
N LEU A 50 13.75 2.63 -15.63
CA LEU A 50 13.68 1.63 -16.67
C LEU A 50 14.78 1.90 -17.70
N TYR A 51 15.43 0.84 -18.20
CA TYR A 51 16.61 0.95 -19.07
C TYR A 51 16.38 0.47 -20.50
N THR A 52 15.20 -0.10 -20.76
CA THR A 52 14.76 -0.55 -22.09
C THR A 52 13.51 0.21 -22.51
N ASN A 53 12.91 -0.17 -23.66
CA ASN A 53 11.73 0.49 -24.17
C ASN A 53 10.42 -0.24 -23.84
N ASN A 54 10.47 -1.52 -23.48
CA ASN A 54 9.30 -2.34 -23.18
C ASN A 54 9.59 -3.36 -22.05
N LEU A 55 8.54 -3.95 -21.52
CA LEU A 55 8.65 -4.86 -20.38
C LEU A 55 9.40 -6.15 -20.72
N ARG A 56 9.21 -6.70 -21.94
CA ARG A 56 9.91 -7.92 -22.37
C ARG A 56 11.43 -7.74 -22.34
N ASP A 57 11.91 -6.64 -22.88
CA ASP A 57 13.34 -6.36 -22.93
C ASP A 57 13.90 -6.03 -21.53
N GLU A 58 13.10 -5.38 -20.69
CA GLU A 58 13.50 -5.11 -19.31
C GLU A 58 13.60 -6.38 -18.49
N LEU A 59 12.66 -7.32 -18.62
CA LEU A 59 12.73 -8.63 -17.98
C LEU A 59 13.95 -9.44 -18.47
N LYS A 60 14.21 -9.47 -19.77
CA LYS A 60 15.41 -10.11 -20.33
C LYS A 60 16.70 -9.50 -19.79
N ARG A 61 16.79 -8.16 -19.75
CA ARG A 61 17.96 -7.45 -19.21
C ARG A 61 18.24 -7.81 -17.75
N LEU A 62 17.20 -8.07 -16.99
CA LEU A 62 17.27 -8.43 -15.56
C LEU A 62 17.36 -9.94 -15.31
N ASP A 63 17.37 -10.77 -16.38
CA ASP A 63 17.32 -12.23 -16.29
C ASP A 63 16.10 -12.73 -15.49
N LEU A 64 14.93 -12.14 -15.73
CA LEU A 64 13.66 -12.45 -15.09
C LEU A 64 12.70 -13.13 -16.07
N ASN A 65 11.85 -14.02 -15.55
CA ASN A 65 10.82 -14.67 -16.35
C ASN A 65 9.53 -13.82 -16.43
N ASP A 66 8.59 -14.26 -17.28
CA ASP A 66 7.30 -13.60 -17.50
C ASP A 66 6.13 -14.18 -16.69
N GLU A 67 6.40 -15.02 -15.70
CA GLU A 67 5.37 -15.68 -14.88
C GLU A 67 4.43 -14.67 -14.21
N VAL A 68 4.99 -13.61 -13.64
CA VAL A 68 4.20 -12.55 -12.97
C VAL A 68 3.32 -11.80 -13.97
N VAL A 69 3.80 -11.58 -15.21
CA VAL A 69 3.00 -10.97 -16.31
C VAL A 69 1.74 -11.77 -16.55
N LYS A 70 1.88 -13.09 -16.71
CA LYS A 70 0.77 -14.02 -16.97
C LYS A 70 -0.19 -14.09 -15.79
N THR A 71 0.35 -14.18 -14.58
CA THR A 71 -0.49 -14.27 -13.36
C THR A 71 -1.33 -13.02 -13.13
N LEU A 72 -0.79 -11.85 -13.44
CA LEU A 72 -1.51 -10.57 -13.34
C LEU A 72 -2.34 -10.23 -14.58
N ASN A 73 -2.36 -11.12 -15.60
CA ASN A 73 -3.06 -10.90 -16.89
C ASN A 73 -2.61 -9.61 -17.60
N CYS A 74 -1.31 -9.35 -17.62
CA CYS A 74 -0.71 -8.15 -18.17
C CYS A 74 -0.02 -8.36 -19.55
N ASP A 75 -0.37 -9.44 -20.27
CA ASP A 75 0.27 -9.78 -21.57
C ASP A 75 0.17 -8.65 -22.60
N ARG A 76 -0.90 -7.85 -22.55
CA ARG A 76 -1.13 -6.74 -23.48
C ARG A 76 -0.06 -5.64 -23.43
N ILE A 77 0.64 -5.50 -22.28
CA ILE A 77 1.64 -4.42 -22.10
C ILE A 77 3.08 -4.89 -22.31
N ILE A 78 3.31 -6.20 -22.52
CA ILE A 78 4.66 -6.78 -22.47
C ILE A 78 5.59 -6.25 -23.60
N ASP A 79 5.02 -5.99 -24.79
CA ASP A 79 5.74 -5.49 -25.97
C ASP A 79 5.44 -4.01 -26.27
N THR A 80 4.63 -3.35 -25.42
CA THR A 80 4.26 -1.94 -25.63
C THR A 80 5.39 -1.01 -25.16
N ASP A 81 5.70 0.00 -26.01
CA ASP A 81 6.67 1.03 -25.61
C ASP A 81 6.21 1.77 -24.37
N PHE A 82 7.09 1.88 -23.37
CA PHE A 82 6.79 2.52 -22.09
C PHE A 82 6.26 3.95 -22.23
N LYS A 83 6.68 4.68 -23.28
CA LYS A 83 6.19 6.04 -23.57
C LYS A 83 4.72 6.08 -23.98
N SER A 84 4.19 4.96 -24.45
CA SER A 84 2.79 4.82 -24.89
C SER A 84 1.87 4.27 -23.81
N LEU A 85 2.43 3.85 -22.67
CA LEU A 85 1.65 3.28 -21.57
C LEU A 85 0.93 4.36 -20.77
N SER A 86 -0.26 4.00 -20.26
CA SER A 86 -0.92 4.78 -19.24
C SER A 86 -0.16 4.70 -17.91
N MET A 87 -0.44 5.64 -16.99
CA MET A 87 0.16 5.58 -15.63
C MET A 87 -0.18 4.29 -14.90
N GLN A 88 -1.38 3.75 -15.10
CA GLN A 88 -1.81 2.46 -14.56
C GLN A 88 -0.94 1.32 -15.13
N ASP A 89 -0.69 1.31 -16.43
CA ASP A 89 0.12 0.28 -17.08
C ASP A 89 1.59 0.39 -16.65
N LEU A 90 2.10 1.60 -16.50
CA LEU A 90 3.45 1.83 -15.95
C LEU A 90 3.56 1.34 -14.50
N ALA A 91 2.53 1.55 -13.69
CA ALA A 91 2.50 0.99 -12.33
C ALA A 91 2.59 -0.54 -12.37
N TYR A 92 1.85 -1.20 -13.26
CA TYR A 92 1.97 -2.65 -13.46
C TYR A 92 3.38 -3.07 -13.90
N VAL A 93 4.02 -2.33 -14.82
CA VAL A 93 5.42 -2.61 -15.22
C VAL A 93 6.34 -2.64 -14.00
N HIS A 94 6.30 -1.63 -13.15
CA HIS A 94 7.14 -1.56 -11.95
C HIS A 94 6.81 -2.68 -10.93
N ILE A 95 5.52 -2.98 -10.74
CA ILE A 95 5.06 -4.07 -9.86
C ILE A 95 5.59 -5.41 -10.39
N ILE A 96 5.41 -5.70 -11.68
CA ILE A 96 5.86 -6.94 -12.30
C ILE A 96 7.37 -7.11 -12.14
N ILE A 97 8.16 -6.11 -12.47
CA ILE A 97 9.62 -6.16 -12.33
C ILE A 97 10.02 -6.40 -10.87
N GLY A 98 9.39 -5.69 -9.94
CA GLY A 98 9.66 -5.84 -8.52
C GLY A 98 9.34 -7.23 -7.99
N LEU A 99 8.22 -7.80 -8.41
CA LEU A 99 7.76 -9.12 -7.97
C LEU A 99 8.48 -10.29 -8.65
N SER A 100 8.91 -10.11 -9.90
CA SER A 100 9.65 -11.15 -10.62
C SER A 100 11.01 -11.49 -9.99
N LYS A 101 11.51 -10.62 -9.08
CA LYS A 101 12.69 -10.90 -8.25
C LYS A 101 12.41 -11.83 -7.07
N LEU A 102 11.17 -12.27 -6.89
CA LEU A 102 10.71 -13.14 -5.80
C LEU A 102 11.15 -12.65 -4.40
N PRO A 103 10.88 -11.38 -4.05
CA PRO A 103 11.30 -10.84 -2.76
C PRO A 103 10.46 -11.42 -1.63
N LYS A 104 11.06 -11.55 -0.42
CA LYS A 104 10.30 -11.88 0.80
C LYS A 104 9.62 -10.65 1.41
N VAL A 105 10.21 -9.48 1.19
CA VAL A 105 9.72 -8.20 1.68
C VAL A 105 9.75 -7.20 0.55
N ILE A 106 8.67 -6.47 0.38
CA ILE A 106 8.59 -5.35 -0.57
C ILE A 106 8.13 -4.08 0.12
N LEU A 107 8.57 -2.97 -0.43
CA LEU A 107 8.06 -1.66 -0.09
C LEU A 107 7.35 -1.08 -1.32
N LEU A 108 6.06 -0.80 -1.18
CA LEU A 108 5.26 -0.10 -2.17
C LEU A 108 5.29 1.40 -1.84
N TYR A 109 5.73 2.24 -2.77
CA TYR A 109 5.82 3.68 -2.57
C TYR A 109 4.90 4.40 -3.55
N ASP A 110 3.74 4.84 -3.08
CA ASP A 110 2.66 5.49 -3.84
C ASP A 110 2.25 4.76 -5.13
N ILE A 111 2.63 3.48 -5.29
CA ILE A 111 2.46 2.76 -6.57
C ILE A 111 1.02 2.30 -6.77
N LEU A 112 0.34 1.87 -5.70
CA LEU A 112 -1.03 1.39 -5.78
C LEU A 112 -2.02 2.51 -6.12
N THR A 113 -1.69 3.76 -5.83
CA THR A 113 -2.53 4.94 -6.14
C THR A 113 -2.91 5.03 -7.62
N TYR A 114 -2.06 4.50 -8.50
CA TYR A 114 -2.30 4.49 -9.96
C TYR A 114 -3.18 3.34 -10.43
N LEU A 115 -3.52 2.39 -9.56
CA LEU A 115 -4.37 1.26 -9.90
C LEU A 115 -5.84 1.54 -9.54
N LYS A 116 -6.76 0.96 -10.31
CA LYS A 116 -8.18 0.89 -9.96
C LYS A 116 -8.39 -0.11 -8.82
N LYS A 117 -9.54 -0.03 -8.14
CA LYS A 117 -9.88 -0.89 -6.99
C LYS A 117 -9.64 -2.37 -7.31
N ASP A 118 -10.26 -2.89 -8.38
CA ASP A 118 -10.15 -4.30 -8.75
C ASP A 118 -8.71 -4.76 -9.04
N ASP A 119 -7.90 -3.85 -9.55
CA ASP A 119 -6.48 -4.12 -9.84
C ASP A 119 -5.63 -4.08 -8.56
N LYS A 120 -5.95 -3.19 -7.61
CA LYS A 120 -5.36 -3.20 -6.26
C LYS A 120 -5.66 -4.52 -5.56
N ASP A 121 -6.92 -4.96 -5.58
CA ASP A 121 -7.36 -6.21 -4.97
C ASP A 121 -6.55 -7.39 -5.53
N LYS A 122 -6.42 -7.50 -6.85
CA LYS A 122 -5.63 -8.55 -7.52
C LYS A 122 -4.15 -8.54 -7.09
N VAL A 123 -3.53 -7.36 -7.08
CA VAL A 123 -2.11 -7.24 -6.70
C VAL A 123 -1.91 -7.64 -5.24
N ILE A 124 -2.73 -7.14 -4.33
CA ILE A 124 -2.63 -7.44 -2.90
C ILE A 124 -2.91 -8.93 -2.64
N GLU A 125 -3.93 -9.51 -3.29
CA GLU A 125 -4.22 -10.94 -3.18
C GLU A 125 -3.05 -11.79 -3.68
N PHE A 126 -2.48 -11.48 -4.84
CA PHE A 126 -1.29 -12.14 -5.38
C PHE A 126 -0.13 -12.12 -4.38
N LEU A 127 0.12 -10.97 -3.75
CA LEU A 127 1.19 -10.81 -2.77
C LEU A 127 0.95 -11.65 -1.50
N LYS A 128 -0.29 -11.67 -1.01
CA LYS A 128 -0.69 -12.46 0.16
C LYS A 128 -0.57 -13.96 -0.09
N GLN A 129 -1.00 -14.45 -1.26
CA GLN A 129 -0.88 -15.87 -1.65
C GLN A 129 0.57 -16.36 -1.68
N ARG A 130 1.54 -15.46 -1.89
CA ARG A 130 2.97 -15.75 -1.90
C ARG A 130 3.68 -15.49 -0.56
N ASN A 131 2.93 -15.16 0.49
CA ASN A 131 3.45 -14.87 1.82
C ASN A 131 4.50 -13.76 1.81
N ILE A 132 4.32 -12.74 0.96
CA ILE A 132 5.22 -11.59 0.86
C ILE A 132 4.84 -10.59 1.95
N THR A 133 5.81 -10.14 2.71
CA THR A 133 5.62 -9.02 3.65
C THR A 133 5.60 -7.71 2.89
N ILE A 134 4.56 -6.91 3.11
CA ILE A 134 4.33 -5.66 2.38
C ILE A 134 4.44 -4.48 3.33
N ILE A 135 5.26 -3.52 2.97
CA ILE A 135 5.32 -2.20 3.60
C ILE A 135 4.74 -1.22 2.60
N ASN A 136 3.64 -0.55 2.96
CA ASN A 136 3.00 0.43 2.09
C ASN A 136 3.25 1.85 2.60
N PHE A 137 3.83 2.69 1.79
CA PHE A 137 3.87 4.13 1.96
C PHE A 137 2.98 4.74 0.90
N THR A 138 1.90 5.40 1.31
CA THR A 138 0.94 6.00 0.39
C THR A 138 0.42 7.33 0.89
N SER A 139 0.08 8.20 -0.04
CA SER A 139 -0.65 9.44 0.18
C SER A 139 -2.17 9.26 0.01
N CYS A 140 -2.64 8.07 -0.43
CA CYS A 140 -4.03 7.76 -0.66
C CYS A 140 -4.64 7.08 0.58
N GLU A 141 -5.51 7.77 1.28
CA GLU A 141 -6.17 7.28 2.50
C GLU A 141 -6.99 6.01 2.30
N GLU A 142 -7.58 5.83 1.11
CA GLU A 142 -8.36 4.62 0.80
C GLU A 142 -7.50 3.35 0.84
N GLU A 143 -6.20 3.48 0.64
CA GLU A 143 -5.27 2.35 0.72
C GLU A 143 -5.02 1.86 2.14
N PHE A 144 -5.39 2.63 3.16
CA PHE A 144 -5.27 2.20 4.55
C PHE A 144 -6.09 0.92 4.81
N LEU A 145 -7.23 0.78 4.12
CA LEU A 145 -8.13 -0.36 4.30
C LEU A 145 -7.60 -1.68 3.72
N TYR A 146 -6.57 -1.63 2.86
CA TYR A 146 -5.87 -2.82 2.37
C TYR A 146 -4.84 -3.38 3.36
N CYS A 147 -4.52 -2.60 4.41
CA CYS A 147 -3.44 -2.92 5.34
C CYS A 147 -3.99 -3.49 6.65
N GLU A 148 -3.45 -4.61 7.10
CA GLU A 148 -3.82 -5.22 8.39
C GLU A 148 -3.29 -4.41 9.57
N ASN A 149 -2.08 -3.86 9.43
CA ASN A 149 -1.41 -3.11 10.48
C ASN A 149 -1.10 -1.68 10.01
N MET A 150 -1.11 -0.77 10.97
CA MET A 150 -0.78 0.64 10.74
C MET A 150 0.23 1.11 11.79
N ILE A 151 1.22 1.86 11.34
CA ILE A 151 2.22 2.53 12.18
C ILE A 151 2.18 4.01 11.83
N ILE A 152 2.07 4.87 12.83
CA ILE A 152 2.11 6.32 12.66
C ILE A 152 3.35 6.86 13.35
N ILE A 153 4.16 7.61 12.61
CA ILE A 153 5.41 8.20 13.08
C ILE A 153 5.31 9.71 12.95
N ASP A 154 5.64 10.41 14.03
CA ASP A 154 5.77 11.87 14.05
C ASP A 154 7.17 12.24 14.58
N GLY A 155 7.94 12.93 13.75
CA GLY A 155 9.34 13.23 14.03
C GLY A 155 10.15 11.97 14.32
N ASN A 156 10.60 11.80 15.56
CA ASN A 156 11.47 10.71 15.98
C ASN A 156 10.77 9.64 16.81
N LYS A 157 9.42 9.59 16.81
CA LYS A 157 8.65 8.69 17.66
C LYS A 157 7.56 7.97 16.91
N VAL A 158 7.40 6.69 17.21
CA VAL A 158 6.17 5.96 16.88
C VAL A 158 5.09 6.47 17.83
N ILE A 159 4.09 7.15 17.27
CA ILE A 159 2.97 7.74 18.02
C ILE A 159 1.89 6.69 18.26
N MET A 160 1.69 5.82 17.28
CA MET A 160 0.66 4.79 17.33
C MET A 160 1.04 3.62 16.44
N GLU A 161 0.78 2.41 16.92
CA GLU A 161 0.94 1.16 16.15
C GLU A 161 -0.14 0.15 16.54
N GLY A 162 -0.56 -0.68 15.59
CA GLY A 162 -1.53 -1.75 15.84
C GLY A 162 -2.32 -2.16 14.61
N LEU A 163 -3.43 -2.86 14.85
CA LEU A 163 -4.37 -3.18 13.78
C LEU A 163 -4.92 -1.90 13.17
N THR A 164 -4.94 -1.81 11.85
CA THR A 164 -5.40 -0.61 11.13
C THR A 164 -6.78 -0.14 11.62
N LYS A 165 -7.74 -1.06 11.77
CA LYS A 165 -9.09 -0.74 12.24
C LYS A 165 -9.11 -0.11 13.64
N GLU A 166 -8.19 -0.48 14.52
CA GLU A 166 -8.09 0.09 15.86
C GLU A 166 -7.41 1.46 15.84
N VAL A 167 -6.36 1.61 15.03
CA VAL A 167 -5.65 2.88 14.86
C VAL A 167 -6.56 3.93 14.25
N LEU A 168 -7.36 3.59 13.24
CA LEU A 168 -8.30 4.49 12.56
C LEU A 168 -9.40 5.05 13.47
N LYS A 169 -9.72 4.40 14.60
CA LYS A 169 -10.66 4.96 15.61
C LYS A 169 -10.15 6.24 16.29
N ASN A 170 -8.83 6.48 16.21
CA ASN A 170 -8.18 7.65 16.80
C ASN A 170 -8.12 8.83 15.80
N GLU A 171 -9.25 9.18 15.19
CA GLU A 171 -9.34 10.19 14.12
C GLU A 171 -8.64 11.51 14.48
N LYS A 172 -8.79 11.98 15.73
CA LYS A 172 -8.21 13.25 16.18
C LYS A 172 -6.67 13.26 16.09
N VAL A 173 -6.04 12.14 16.37
CA VAL A 173 -4.58 12.00 16.26
C VAL A 173 -4.17 12.00 14.79
N ILE A 174 -4.86 11.22 13.96
CA ILE A 174 -4.59 11.09 12.53
C ILE A 174 -4.71 12.46 11.85
N ARG A 175 -5.83 13.18 12.08
CA ARG A 175 -6.07 14.50 11.50
C ARG A 175 -5.07 15.55 11.99
N ARG A 176 -4.69 15.52 13.27
CA ARG A 176 -3.67 16.44 13.82
C ARG A 176 -2.33 16.29 13.13
N LEU A 177 -2.00 15.08 12.65
CA LEU A 177 -0.78 14.79 11.91
C LEU A 177 -0.89 15.09 10.40
N GLY A 178 -2.01 15.66 9.97
CA GLY A 178 -2.24 16.07 8.58
C GLY A 178 -2.74 14.96 7.66
N PHE A 179 -3.12 13.80 8.20
CA PHE A 179 -3.70 12.71 7.42
C PHE A 179 -5.22 12.75 7.45
N ASN A 180 -5.84 12.33 6.35
CA ASN A 180 -7.27 12.10 6.29
C ASN A 180 -7.61 10.65 6.67
N LEU A 181 -8.89 10.39 6.86
CA LEU A 181 -9.42 9.03 7.00
C LEU A 181 -9.99 8.56 5.66
N PRO A 182 -9.99 7.25 5.39
CA PRO A 182 -10.78 6.70 4.29
C PRO A 182 -12.22 7.17 4.37
N PHE A 183 -12.84 7.48 3.22
CA PHE A 183 -14.18 8.05 3.17
C PHE A 183 -15.22 7.28 4.00
N VAL A 184 -15.24 5.95 3.87
CA VAL A 184 -16.19 5.11 4.61
C VAL A 184 -15.99 5.19 6.13
N VAL A 185 -14.74 5.28 6.59
CA VAL A 185 -14.40 5.42 8.01
C VAL A 185 -14.78 6.77 8.53
N ASP A 186 -14.50 7.83 7.76
CA ASP A 186 -14.85 9.20 8.13
C ASP A 186 -16.39 9.37 8.23
N LEU A 187 -17.12 8.97 7.20
CA LEU A 187 -18.58 8.99 7.19
C LEU A 187 -19.17 8.19 8.36
N SER A 188 -18.67 6.96 8.55
CA SER A 188 -19.09 6.10 9.66
C SER A 188 -18.83 6.75 11.03
N THR A 189 -17.72 7.44 11.19
CA THR A 189 -17.37 8.16 12.42
C THR A 189 -18.36 9.31 12.68
N GLN A 190 -18.67 10.11 11.65
CA GLN A 190 -19.63 11.21 11.75
C GLN A 190 -21.04 10.69 12.09
N LEU A 191 -21.51 9.68 11.37
CA LEU A 191 -22.83 9.09 11.62
C LEU A 191 -22.94 8.47 13.02
N LYS A 192 -21.86 7.89 13.54
CA LYS A 192 -21.80 7.41 14.91
C LYS A 192 -21.88 8.55 15.93
N LEU A 193 -21.20 9.67 15.67
CA LEU A 193 -21.24 10.85 16.52
C LEU A 193 -22.69 11.42 16.65
N TYR A 194 -23.44 11.38 15.56
CA TYR A 194 -24.85 11.80 15.52
C TYR A 194 -25.84 10.72 16.01
N GLY A 195 -25.37 9.57 16.50
CA GLY A 195 -26.22 8.51 17.00
C GLY A 195 -26.96 7.72 15.92
N VAL A 196 -26.61 7.91 14.65
CA VAL A 196 -27.21 7.16 13.52
C VAL A 196 -26.64 5.74 13.45
N LEU A 197 -25.37 5.55 13.80
CA LEU A 197 -24.70 4.24 13.81
C LEU A 197 -24.21 3.90 15.22
N ASP A 198 -24.18 2.59 15.52
CA ASP A 198 -23.71 2.08 16.82
C ASP A 198 -22.22 1.68 16.80
N LYS A 199 -21.69 1.38 15.60
CA LYS A 199 -20.31 0.94 15.39
C LYS A 199 -19.65 1.64 14.22
N TYR A 200 -18.34 1.44 14.06
CA TYR A 200 -17.57 1.86 12.89
C TYR A 200 -17.71 0.87 11.75
N TYR A 201 -17.75 1.37 10.52
CA TYR A 201 -17.73 0.58 9.30
C TYR A 201 -16.47 0.88 8.51
N TYR A 202 -15.91 -0.15 7.90
CA TYR A 202 -14.67 -0.10 7.14
C TYR A 202 -14.85 -0.57 5.69
N ASP A 203 -16.07 -0.96 5.36
CA ASP A 203 -16.49 -1.36 4.02
C ASP A 203 -17.69 -0.53 3.59
N THR A 204 -17.63 0.00 2.35
CA THR A 204 -18.66 0.90 1.81
C THR A 204 -19.98 0.16 1.57
N GLU A 205 -19.93 -1.08 1.09
CA GLU A 205 -21.13 -1.86 0.79
C GLU A 205 -21.87 -2.22 2.09
N GLU A 206 -21.13 -2.66 3.12
CA GLU A 206 -21.71 -2.91 4.44
C GLU A 206 -22.38 -1.65 5.01
N LEU A 207 -21.73 -0.48 4.89
CA LEU A 207 -22.27 0.78 5.38
C LEU A 207 -23.57 1.13 4.63
N VAL A 208 -23.58 1.05 3.30
CA VAL A 208 -24.76 1.34 2.47
C VAL A 208 -25.93 0.44 2.86
N VAL A 209 -25.72 -0.87 2.99
CA VAL A 209 -26.79 -1.82 3.39
C VAL A 209 -27.40 -1.45 4.73
N VAL A 210 -26.60 -1.01 5.70
CA VAL A 210 -27.11 -0.62 7.02
C VAL A 210 -27.87 0.69 6.95
N LEU A 211 -27.40 1.68 6.18
CA LEU A 211 -28.08 2.97 6.04
C LEU A 211 -29.42 2.80 5.32
N CYS A 212 -29.50 2.02 4.24
CA CYS A 212 -30.78 1.75 3.56
C CYS A 212 -31.83 1.15 4.51
N LYS A 213 -31.42 0.19 5.36
CA LYS A 213 -32.35 -0.43 6.34
C LYS A 213 -32.83 0.53 7.46
N LYS A 214 -32.19 1.66 7.64
CA LYS A 214 -32.60 2.67 8.66
C LYS A 214 -33.50 3.76 8.09
N VAL A 215 -33.61 3.85 6.77
CA VAL A 215 -34.45 4.83 6.06
C VAL A 215 -35.81 4.24 5.73
N ASP A 216 -35.93 2.90 5.62
CA ASP A 216 -37.20 2.16 5.51
C ASP A 216 -37.85 2.00 6.89
#